data_6ad7a25df082a30b9eab21a1279d8620
#
_entry.id   6ad7a25df082a30b9eab21a1279d8620
#
_cell.length_a   1.000
_cell.length_b   1.000
_cell.length_c   1.000
_cell.angle_alpha   90.00
_cell.angle_beta   90.00
_cell.angle_gamma   90.00
#
_symmetry.space_group_name_H-M   'P 1'
#
loop_
_entity.id
_entity.type
_entity.pdbx_description
1 polymer ?
#
loop_
_entity_poly.entity_id
_entity_poly.type
_entity_poly.pdbx_seq_one_letter_code
_entity_poly.pdbx_strand_id
1 'polypeptide(L)'
;MTNSIFRTLFFLARPAAGKSEIIHYLENVPLSERMERFHVGKMIPLDDFPMLWSWFEDDDLLVEMGKPRLHTDAEGYFKYPYLWDLLIKRLGLEYKKLQRDTNLEDATVIIEFSRGKEHGGYSSAFKHMDPWLVERSAIMYVDVSWEESLRKNRRRFNPDKPDSILEHGIPDKKLERMYAETDWFEITEKSKEYLSIAGNDVPYIIFENEDDLTSHIDEIFVERLKQRMDDLWNLYEKLYF
;
A
#
# COMPACT_ATOMS: atom_id res chain seq x y z
N MET A 1 8.81 -27.80 8.38
CA MET A 1 9.36 -26.55 8.93
C MET A 1 8.33 -25.48 8.60
N THR A 2 7.75 -24.86 9.61
CA THR A 2 6.84 -23.70 9.36
C THR A 2 7.70 -22.57 8.80
N ASN A 3 7.40 -22.16 7.57
CA ASN A 3 8.11 -21.04 6.94
C ASN A 3 7.92 -19.78 7.79
N SER A 4 9.03 -19.21 8.28
CA SER A 4 9.05 -17.97 9.07
C SER A 4 8.86 -16.75 8.15
N ILE A 5 7.68 -16.66 7.52
CA ILE A 5 7.32 -15.57 6.59
C ILE A 5 5.96 -14.97 6.91
N PHE A 6 5.80 -13.69 6.63
CA PHE A 6 4.49 -13.02 6.65
C PHE A 6 3.56 -13.67 5.61
N ARG A 7 2.32 -13.96 6.00
CA ARG A 7 1.30 -14.44 5.06
C ARG A 7 0.82 -13.30 4.16
N THR A 8 0.50 -12.17 4.76
CA THR A 8 0.07 -10.95 4.08
C THR A 8 0.79 -9.77 4.70
N LEU A 9 1.39 -8.93 3.88
CA LEU A 9 2.09 -7.73 4.31
C LEU A 9 1.53 -6.51 3.57
N PHE A 10 0.95 -5.59 4.34
CA PHE A 10 0.45 -4.33 3.82
C PHE A 10 1.56 -3.29 3.83
N PHE A 11 1.73 -2.60 2.71
CA PHE A 11 2.50 -1.37 2.60
C PHE A 11 1.56 -0.19 2.45
N LEU A 12 1.52 0.65 3.46
CA LEU A 12 0.63 1.80 3.54
C LEU A 12 1.46 3.08 3.66
N ALA A 13 1.05 4.15 3.01
CA ALA A 13 1.71 5.45 3.08
C ALA A 13 0.91 6.53 2.34
N ARG A 14 1.39 7.77 2.39
CA ARG A 14 1.09 8.77 1.37
C ARG A 14 1.64 8.33 0.00
N PRO A 15 1.10 8.85 -1.13
CA PRO A 15 1.75 8.69 -2.44
C PRO A 15 3.21 9.15 -2.40
N ALA A 16 4.06 8.54 -3.21
CA ALA A 16 5.48 8.84 -3.33
C ALA A 16 6.31 8.75 -2.02
N ALA A 17 5.79 8.11 -0.96
CA ALA A 17 6.51 7.98 0.31
C ALA A 17 7.67 6.97 0.29
N GLY A 18 7.78 6.13 -0.74
CA GLY A 18 8.84 5.12 -0.84
C GLY A 18 8.38 3.66 -0.74
N LYS A 19 7.07 3.39 -0.75
CA LYS A 19 6.56 2.00 -0.71
C LYS A 19 7.07 1.15 -1.86
N SER A 20 6.89 1.63 -3.08
CA SER A 20 7.24 0.88 -4.29
C SER A 20 8.75 0.64 -4.39
N GLU A 21 9.57 1.54 -3.88
CA GLU A 21 11.03 1.39 -3.81
C GLU A 21 11.42 0.27 -2.82
N ILE A 22 10.76 0.17 -1.66
CA ILE A 22 10.96 -0.93 -0.70
C ILE A 22 10.52 -2.26 -1.33
N ILE A 23 9.34 -2.31 -1.94
CA ILE A 23 8.81 -3.50 -2.60
C ILE A 23 9.75 -3.97 -3.70
N HIS A 24 10.19 -3.05 -4.57
CA HIS A 24 11.13 -3.35 -5.66
C HIS A 24 12.49 -3.85 -5.13
N TYR A 25 13.01 -3.26 -4.06
CA TYR A 25 14.21 -3.78 -3.42
C TYR A 25 14.02 -5.23 -2.96
N LEU A 26 12.93 -5.51 -2.23
CA LEU A 26 12.63 -6.87 -1.75
C LEU A 26 12.47 -7.87 -2.91
N GLU A 27 11.86 -7.47 -4.03
CA GLU A 27 11.73 -8.32 -5.22
C GLU A 27 13.09 -8.76 -5.79
N ASN A 28 14.08 -7.86 -5.74
CA ASN A 28 15.43 -8.12 -6.27
C ASN A 28 16.35 -8.87 -5.29
N VAL A 29 15.96 -9.02 -4.02
CA VAL A 29 16.69 -9.88 -3.07
C VAL A 29 16.41 -11.36 -3.39
N PRO A 30 17.44 -12.24 -3.46
CA PRO A 30 17.24 -13.68 -3.65
C PRO A 30 16.26 -14.27 -2.64
N LEU A 31 15.39 -15.18 -3.08
CA LEU A 31 14.28 -15.70 -2.26
C LEU A 31 14.74 -16.23 -0.89
N SER A 32 15.82 -17.03 -0.86
CA SER A 32 16.34 -17.59 0.40
C SER A 32 16.80 -16.49 1.38
N GLU A 33 17.52 -15.50 0.88
CA GLU A 33 17.98 -14.35 1.66
C GLU A 33 16.80 -13.49 2.12
N ARG A 34 15.82 -13.26 1.25
CA ARG A 34 14.62 -12.49 1.57
C ARG A 34 13.79 -13.15 2.67
N MET A 35 13.63 -14.46 2.64
CA MET A 35 12.95 -15.22 3.69
C MET A 35 13.70 -15.14 5.01
N GLU A 36 15.03 -15.28 4.99
CA GLU A 36 15.87 -15.28 6.19
C GLU A 36 15.98 -13.89 6.83
N ARG A 37 16.17 -12.84 6.03
CA ARG A 37 16.46 -11.49 6.52
C ARG A 37 15.24 -10.62 6.71
N PHE A 38 14.18 -10.84 5.94
CA PHE A 38 13.00 -9.94 5.88
C PHE A 38 11.69 -10.68 6.14
N HIS A 39 11.70 -11.98 6.35
CA HIS A 39 10.50 -12.81 6.56
C HIS A 39 9.48 -12.70 5.41
N VAL A 40 9.96 -12.50 4.18
CA VAL A 40 9.13 -12.33 2.98
C VAL A 40 9.40 -13.48 2.01
N GLY A 41 8.36 -14.25 1.72
CA GLY A 41 8.40 -15.36 0.78
C GLY A 41 8.33 -14.93 -0.69
N LYS A 42 7.82 -15.82 -1.54
CA LYS A 42 7.51 -15.45 -2.93
C LYS A 42 6.48 -14.34 -2.94
N MET A 43 6.83 -13.18 -3.45
CA MET A 43 5.97 -11.99 -3.44
C MET A 43 4.87 -12.12 -4.49
N ILE A 44 3.64 -11.82 -4.07
CA ILE A 44 2.47 -11.73 -4.95
C ILE A 44 1.81 -10.38 -4.71
N PRO A 45 1.94 -9.41 -5.64
CA PRO A 45 1.43 -8.07 -5.44
C PRO A 45 -0.09 -8.00 -5.64
N LEU A 46 -0.75 -7.23 -4.79
CA LEU A 46 -2.12 -6.74 -4.93
C LEU A 46 -2.12 -5.24 -4.64
N ASP A 47 -2.33 -4.45 -5.68
CA ASP A 47 -2.32 -2.99 -5.62
C ASP A 47 -3.69 -2.45 -6.08
N ASP A 48 -4.23 -1.47 -5.38
CA ASP A 48 -5.48 -0.83 -5.78
C ASP A 48 -5.29 0.22 -6.89
N PHE A 49 -4.07 0.67 -7.13
CA PHE A 49 -3.79 1.71 -8.12
C PHE A 49 -4.08 1.27 -9.56
N PRO A 50 -3.67 0.08 -10.05
CA PRO A 50 -4.09 -0.40 -11.37
C PRO A 50 -5.60 -0.54 -11.51
N MET A 51 -6.30 -0.93 -10.43
CA MET A 51 -7.77 -1.03 -10.42
C MET A 51 -8.42 0.35 -10.54
N LEU A 52 -7.89 1.33 -9.80
CA LEU A 52 -8.31 2.72 -9.87
C LEU A 52 -8.07 3.28 -11.26
N TRP A 53 -6.87 3.03 -11.82
CA TRP A 53 -6.48 3.55 -13.13
C TRP A 53 -7.39 3.04 -14.25
N SER A 54 -7.75 1.75 -14.23
CA SER A 54 -8.68 1.19 -15.21
C SER A 54 -10.05 1.88 -15.23
N TRP A 55 -10.53 2.37 -14.08
CA TRP A 55 -11.79 3.13 -14.04
C TRP A 55 -11.69 4.51 -14.69
N PHE A 56 -10.52 5.14 -14.64
CA PHE A 56 -10.28 6.40 -15.37
C PHE A 56 -10.22 6.15 -16.88
N GLU A 57 -9.52 5.08 -17.30
CA GLU A 57 -9.45 4.67 -18.70
C GLU A 57 -10.82 4.30 -19.25
N ASP A 58 -11.61 3.53 -18.51
CA ASP A 58 -12.99 3.19 -18.90
C ASP A 58 -13.85 4.44 -19.08
N ASP A 59 -13.73 5.42 -18.20
CA ASP A 59 -14.47 6.68 -18.31
C ASP A 59 -14.02 7.51 -19.52
N ASP A 60 -12.74 7.52 -19.86
CA ASP A 60 -12.22 8.21 -21.04
C ASP A 60 -12.72 7.52 -22.33
N LEU A 61 -12.70 6.20 -22.38
CA LEU A 61 -13.28 5.43 -23.50
C LEU A 61 -14.79 5.68 -23.64
N LEU A 62 -15.52 5.76 -22.53
CA LEU A 62 -16.95 6.11 -22.55
C LEU A 62 -17.19 7.50 -23.16
N VAL A 63 -16.36 8.49 -22.81
CA VAL A 63 -16.43 9.84 -23.41
C VAL A 63 -16.18 9.79 -24.91
N GLU A 64 -15.17 9.06 -25.36
CA GLU A 64 -14.90 8.86 -26.80
C GLU A 64 -16.09 8.22 -27.53
N MET A 65 -16.80 7.31 -26.85
CA MET A 65 -18.04 6.68 -27.36
C MET A 65 -19.27 7.58 -27.28
N GLY A 66 -19.14 8.83 -26.82
CA GLY A 66 -20.27 9.76 -26.61
C GLY A 66 -21.18 9.36 -25.42
N LYS A 67 -20.62 8.65 -24.43
CA LYS A 67 -21.31 8.21 -23.20
C LYS A 67 -20.86 9.02 -22.00
N PRO A 68 -21.68 9.10 -20.94
CA PRO A 68 -21.27 9.75 -19.71
C PRO A 68 -20.22 8.94 -18.96
N ARG A 69 -19.31 9.62 -18.26
CA ARG A 69 -18.42 9.00 -17.27
C ARG A 69 -19.23 8.30 -16.18
N LEU A 70 -18.77 7.16 -15.70
CA LEU A 70 -19.43 6.37 -14.64
C LEU A 70 -18.81 6.61 -13.26
N HIS A 71 -17.48 6.63 -13.17
CA HIS A 71 -16.72 6.61 -11.92
C HIS A 71 -16.18 7.99 -11.54
N THR A 72 -15.71 8.74 -12.54
CA THR A 72 -14.98 10.00 -12.32
C THR A 72 -15.71 11.21 -12.92
N ASP A 73 -15.41 12.40 -12.41
CA ASP A 73 -15.79 13.68 -13.02
C ASP A 73 -14.77 14.12 -14.08
N ALA A 74 -15.00 15.29 -14.67
CA ALA A 74 -14.13 15.85 -15.70
C ALA A 74 -12.77 16.32 -15.15
N GLU A 75 -12.68 16.62 -13.86
CA GLU A 75 -11.48 17.02 -13.15
C GLU A 75 -10.65 15.82 -12.68
N GLY A 76 -11.17 14.59 -12.88
CA GLY A 76 -10.50 13.34 -12.53
C GLY A 76 -10.57 13.04 -11.01
N TYR A 77 -11.66 13.38 -10.35
CA TYR A 77 -12.00 12.90 -9.01
C TYR A 77 -13.10 11.86 -9.10
N PHE A 78 -13.15 10.95 -8.14
CA PHE A 78 -14.29 10.05 -8.04
C PHE A 78 -15.58 10.81 -7.76
N LYS A 79 -16.63 10.49 -8.51
CA LYS A 79 -17.97 11.07 -8.34
C LYS A 79 -18.57 10.79 -6.98
N TYR A 80 -18.21 9.65 -6.40
CA TYR A 80 -18.78 9.16 -5.15
C TYR A 80 -17.69 8.68 -4.20
N PRO A 81 -17.66 9.14 -2.95
CA PRO A 81 -16.65 8.73 -1.96
C PRO A 81 -16.56 7.22 -1.74
N TYR A 82 -17.69 6.49 -1.82
CA TYR A 82 -17.70 5.04 -1.63
C TYR A 82 -16.93 4.25 -2.69
N LEU A 83 -16.50 4.88 -3.80
CA LEU A 83 -15.64 4.20 -4.79
C LEU A 83 -14.25 3.88 -4.22
N TRP A 84 -13.77 4.67 -3.27
CA TRP A 84 -12.56 4.35 -2.52
C TRP A 84 -12.73 3.10 -1.66
N ASP A 85 -13.90 2.94 -1.04
CA ASP A 85 -14.23 1.76 -0.24
C ASP A 85 -14.44 0.53 -1.14
N LEU A 86 -14.99 0.74 -2.34
CA LEU A 86 -15.13 -0.32 -3.33
C LEU A 86 -13.77 -0.87 -3.80
N LEU A 87 -12.72 -0.03 -3.91
CA LEU A 87 -11.36 -0.51 -4.20
C LEU A 87 -10.85 -1.46 -3.10
N ILE A 88 -11.12 -1.16 -1.82
CA ILE A 88 -10.77 -2.06 -0.71
C ILE A 88 -11.51 -3.41 -0.82
N LYS A 89 -12.81 -3.37 -1.16
CA LYS A 89 -13.57 -4.60 -1.42
C LYS A 89 -13.03 -5.40 -2.61
N ARG A 90 -12.56 -4.71 -3.65
CA ARG A 90 -11.92 -5.37 -4.79
C ARG A 90 -10.60 -6.04 -4.40
N LEU A 91 -9.75 -5.40 -3.58
CA LEU A 91 -8.55 -6.06 -3.04
C LEU A 91 -8.92 -7.36 -2.31
N GLY A 92 -9.95 -7.34 -1.46
CA GLY A 92 -10.45 -8.55 -0.79
C GLY A 92 -10.91 -9.63 -1.78
N LEU A 93 -11.65 -9.23 -2.83
CA LEU A 93 -12.09 -10.16 -3.87
C LEU A 93 -10.93 -10.79 -4.65
N GLU A 94 -9.93 -9.99 -5.05
CA GLU A 94 -8.74 -10.49 -5.76
C GLU A 94 -7.90 -11.41 -4.87
N TYR A 95 -7.73 -11.07 -3.58
CA TYR A 95 -7.07 -11.96 -2.63
C TYR A 95 -7.80 -13.31 -2.51
N LYS A 96 -9.14 -13.30 -2.45
CA LYS A 96 -9.93 -14.53 -2.40
C LYS A 96 -9.78 -15.40 -3.66
N LYS A 97 -9.72 -14.78 -4.84
CA LYS A 97 -9.42 -15.48 -6.08
C LYS A 97 -8.02 -16.08 -6.04
N LEU A 98 -7.04 -15.31 -5.56
CA LEU A 98 -5.67 -15.76 -5.41
C LEU A 98 -5.56 -16.98 -4.48
N GLN A 99 -6.23 -16.96 -3.34
CA GLN A 99 -6.28 -18.10 -2.42
C GLN A 99 -6.89 -19.37 -3.04
N ARG A 100 -7.88 -19.20 -3.92
CA ARG A 100 -8.53 -20.32 -4.63
C ARG A 100 -7.63 -20.93 -5.71
N ASP A 101 -6.91 -20.05 -6.45
CA ASP A 101 -6.26 -20.42 -7.71
C ASP A 101 -4.75 -20.67 -7.56
N THR A 102 -4.15 -20.34 -6.41
CA THR A 102 -2.70 -20.38 -6.20
C THR A 102 -2.34 -21.00 -4.84
N ASN A 103 -1.32 -21.85 -4.81
CA ASN A 103 -0.73 -22.25 -3.54
C ASN A 103 0.07 -21.10 -2.94
N LEU A 104 -0.32 -20.66 -1.75
CA LEU A 104 0.30 -19.55 -1.03
C LEU A 104 1.22 -19.99 0.11
N GLU A 105 1.58 -21.28 0.20
CA GLU A 105 2.32 -21.83 1.36
C GLU A 105 3.67 -21.13 1.58
N ASP A 106 4.42 -20.87 0.49
CA ASP A 106 5.72 -20.18 0.52
C ASP A 106 5.63 -18.73 0.01
N ALA A 107 4.43 -18.17 -0.02
CA ALA A 107 4.20 -16.84 -0.57
C ALA A 107 3.84 -15.82 0.51
N THR A 108 4.27 -14.58 0.28
CA THR A 108 3.79 -13.39 0.97
C THR A 108 2.97 -12.55 -0.01
N VAL A 109 1.71 -12.33 0.29
CA VAL A 109 0.88 -11.42 -0.50
C VAL A 109 1.20 -9.99 -0.06
N ILE A 110 1.66 -9.17 -1.00
CA ILE A 110 1.98 -7.77 -0.77
C ILE A 110 0.79 -6.92 -1.17
N ILE A 111 0.20 -6.22 -0.22
CA ILE A 111 -0.94 -5.33 -0.48
C ILE A 111 -0.50 -3.89 -0.34
N GLU A 112 -0.69 -3.11 -1.40
CA GLU A 112 -0.32 -1.69 -1.44
C GLU A 112 -1.55 -0.82 -1.68
N PHE A 113 -1.71 0.24 -0.87
CA PHE A 113 -2.65 1.33 -1.13
C PHE A 113 -2.32 2.59 -0.31
N SER A 114 -2.89 3.73 -0.72
CA SER A 114 -2.78 5.02 -0.04
C SER A 114 -4.15 5.60 0.25
N ARG A 115 -4.34 6.20 1.42
CA ARG A 115 -5.58 6.90 1.78
C ARG A 115 -5.28 8.22 2.50
N GLY A 116 -5.96 9.27 2.06
CA GLY A 116 -5.99 10.54 2.78
C GLY A 116 -7.37 10.78 3.40
N LYS A 117 -7.51 11.77 4.27
CA LYS A 117 -8.76 12.09 4.97
C LYS A 117 -9.92 12.43 4.05
N GLU A 118 -9.66 13.04 2.89
CA GLU A 118 -10.68 13.32 1.85
C GLU A 118 -11.46 12.05 1.44
N HIS A 119 -10.81 10.88 1.52
CA HIS A 119 -11.39 9.58 1.18
C HIS A 119 -11.94 8.81 2.40
N GLY A 120 -12.10 9.45 3.54
CA GLY A 120 -12.47 8.80 4.80
C GLY A 120 -11.29 8.15 5.53
N GLY A 121 -10.07 8.29 5.01
CA GLY A 121 -8.84 7.83 5.62
C GLY A 121 -8.66 6.31 5.65
N TYR A 122 -7.65 5.87 6.38
CA TYR A 122 -7.45 4.45 6.71
C TYR A 122 -8.58 3.90 7.58
N SER A 123 -9.20 4.76 8.41
CA SER A 123 -10.36 4.40 9.21
C SER A 123 -11.51 3.86 8.36
N SER A 124 -11.84 4.51 7.22
CA SER A 124 -12.85 4.00 6.29
C SER A 124 -12.38 2.74 5.59
N ALA A 125 -11.15 2.74 5.06
CA ALA A 125 -10.59 1.59 4.39
C ALA A 125 -10.64 0.33 5.26
N PHE A 126 -10.24 0.41 6.52
CA PHE A 126 -10.21 -0.73 7.45
C PHE A 126 -11.61 -1.25 7.80
N LYS A 127 -12.63 -0.38 7.84
CA LYS A 127 -14.04 -0.81 8.02
C LYS A 127 -14.57 -1.65 6.87
N HIS A 128 -14.01 -1.47 5.67
CA HIS A 128 -14.43 -2.19 4.46
C HIS A 128 -13.53 -3.40 4.13
N MET A 129 -12.47 -3.65 4.94
CA MET A 129 -11.68 -4.87 4.81
C MET A 129 -12.48 -6.09 5.26
N ASP A 130 -12.30 -7.17 4.53
CA ASP A 130 -12.87 -8.45 4.90
C ASP A 130 -11.97 -9.16 5.95
N PRO A 131 -12.54 -9.86 6.97
CA PRO A 131 -11.75 -10.52 8.02
C PRO A 131 -10.67 -11.45 7.48
N TRP A 132 -10.97 -12.23 6.45
CA TRP A 132 -10.00 -13.17 5.86
C TRP A 132 -8.80 -12.48 5.17
N LEU A 133 -8.93 -11.19 4.77
CA LEU A 133 -7.84 -10.43 4.15
C LEU A 133 -6.79 -10.02 5.18
N VAL A 134 -7.23 -9.75 6.41
CA VAL A 134 -6.39 -9.28 7.50
C VAL A 134 -5.97 -10.40 8.47
N GLU A 135 -6.57 -11.58 8.34
CA GLU A 135 -6.15 -12.75 9.10
C GLU A 135 -4.69 -13.09 8.75
N ARG A 136 -3.83 -13.18 9.79
CA ARG A 136 -2.39 -13.41 9.64
C ARG A 136 -1.71 -12.38 8.73
N SER A 137 -2.04 -11.12 8.92
CA SER A 137 -1.42 -10.00 8.23
C SER A 137 -0.59 -9.13 9.16
N ALA A 138 0.28 -8.31 8.56
CA ALA A 138 1.06 -7.28 9.20
C ALA A 138 1.07 -6.01 8.35
N ILE A 139 1.35 -4.86 8.95
CA ILE A 139 1.37 -3.56 8.26
C ILE A 139 2.73 -2.90 8.45
N MET A 140 3.35 -2.48 7.35
CA MET A 140 4.42 -1.48 7.34
C MET A 140 3.84 -0.17 6.83
N TYR A 141 3.83 0.85 7.70
CA TYR A 141 3.49 2.20 7.31
C TYR A 141 4.76 2.99 7.01
N VAL A 142 4.91 3.45 5.77
CA VAL A 142 6.07 4.27 5.37
C VAL A 142 5.71 5.73 5.62
N ASP A 143 6.37 6.33 6.61
CA ASP A 143 6.08 7.68 7.06
C ASP A 143 7.00 8.71 6.41
N VAL A 144 6.36 9.74 5.87
CA VAL A 144 6.99 10.98 5.39
C VAL A 144 6.06 12.15 5.70
N SER A 145 6.62 13.35 5.87
CA SER A 145 5.85 14.59 5.93
C SER A 145 5.07 14.83 4.63
N TRP A 146 4.11 15.75 4.70
CA TRP A 146 3.43 16.22 3.48
C TRP A 146 4.41 16.84 2.49
N GLU A 147 5.32 17.66 2.97
CA GLU A 147 6.33 18.36 2.20
C GLU A 147 7.25 17.39 1.45
N GLU A 148 7.65 16.32 2.11
CA GLU A 148 8.50 15.28 1.51
C GLU A 148 7.73 14.46 0.48
N SER A 149 6.49 14.07 0.76
CA SER A 149 5.61 13.40 -0.22
C SER A 149 5.43 14.24 -1.48
N LEU A 150 5.18 15.56 -1.32
CA LEU A 150 5.03 16.49 -2.45
C LEU A 150 6.34 16.62 -3.26
N ARG A 151 7.48 16.75 -2.56
CA ARG A 151 8.81 16.83 -3.19
C ARG A 151 9.10 15.58 -4.03
N LYS A 152 8.86 14.40 -3.46
CA LYS A 152 9.07 13.10 -4.12
C LYS A 152 8.11 12.91 -5.29
N ASN A 153 6.84 13.31 -5.15
CA ASN A 153 5.86 13.24 -6.24
C ASN A 153 6.29 14.09 -7.44
N ARG A 154 6.77 15.31 -7.21
CA ARG A 154 7.28 16.19 -8.29
C ARG A 154 8.50 15.60 -8.99
N ARG A 155 9.42 14.98 -8.22
CA ARG A 155 10.63 14.33 -8.77
C ARG A 155 10.29 13.09 -9.61
N ARG A 156 9.24 12.36 -9.23
CA ARG A 156 8.80 11.13 -9.92
C ARG A 156 8.21 11.40 -11.30
N PHE A 157 7.65 12.57 -11.51
CA PHE A 157 6.98 12.90 -12.76
C PHE A 157 7.97 12.95 -13.93
N ASN A 158 7.74 12.13 -14.95
CA ASN A 158 8.48 12.12 -16.21
C ASN A 158 7.58 12.66 -17.33
N PRO A 159 7.83 13.90 -17.83
CA PRO A 159 7.01 14.48 -18.87
C PRO A 159 7.08 13.74 -20.22
N ASP A 160 8.14 12.93 -20.43
CA ASP A 160 8.30 12.13 -21.64
C ASP A 160 7.48 10.84 -21.63
N LYS A 161 6.88 10.50 -20.48
CA LYS A 161 6.06 9.31 -20.25
C LYS A 161 4.80 9.65 -19.45
N PRO A 162 3.92 10.50 -19.96
CA PRO A 162 2.76 11.01 -19.22
C PRO A 162 1.77 9.90 -18.83
N ASP A 163 1.72 8.80 -19.58
CA ASP A 163 0.81 7.67 -19.34
C ASP A 163 1.47 6.53 -18.53
N SER A 164 2.69 6.73 -18.02
CA SER A 164 3.37 5.73 -17.21
C SER A 164 2.76 5.68 -15.80
N ILE A 165 2.25 4.53 -15.40
CA ILE A 165 1.78 4.28 -14.04
C ILE A 165 2.91 4.46 -13.01
N LEU A 166 4.13 4.08 -13.36
CA LEU A 166 5.30 4.15 -12.46
C LEU A 166 5.91 5.54 -12.36
N GLU A 167 5.90 6.31 -13.45
CA GLU A 167 6.51 7.64 -13.56
C GLU A 167 5.44 8.77 -13.56
N HIS A 168 4.20 8.42 -13.17
CA HIS A 168 3.08 9.35 -13.07
C HIS A 168 3.19 10.19 -11.80
N GLY A 169 3.14 11.51 -11.98
CA GLY A 169 3.02 12.47 -10.88
C GLY A 169 1.58 12.93 -10.74
N ILE A 170 1.06 12.92 -9.52
CA ILE A 170 -0.25 13.52 -9.24
C ILE A 170 -0.07 15.05 -9.26
N PRO A 171 -0.92 15.83 -9.97
CA PRO A 171 -0.86 17.29 -9.94
C PRO A 171 -0.93 17.83 -8.50
N ASP A 172 -0.10 18.82 -8.16
CA ASP A 172 0.08 19.30 -6.79
C ASP A 172 -1.23 19.60 -6.06
N LYS A 173 -2.14 20.36 -6.67
CA LYS A 173 -3.45 20.68 -6.07
C LYS A 173 -4.30 19.43 -5.78
N LYS A 174 -4.20 18.42 -6.64
CA LYS A 174 -4.91 17.16 -6.48
C LYS A 174 -4.30 16.34 -5.37
N LEU A 175 -2.97 16.26 -5.34
CA LEU A 175 -2.22 15.58 -4.28
C LEU A 175 -2.52 16.22 -2.91
N GLU A 176 -2.48 17.57 -2.83
CA GLU A 176 -2.78 18.33 -1.62
C GLU A 176 -4.19 18.01 -1.11
N ARG A 177 -5.21 18.21 -1.95
CA ARG A 177 -6.59 17.92 -1.57
C ARG A 177 -6.77 16.50 -1.05
N MET A 178 -6.19 15.53 -1.74
CA MET A 178 -6.45 14.12 -1.50
C MET A 178 -5.60 13.52 -0.38
N TYR A 179 -4.36 14.02 -0.15
CA TYR A 179 -3.37 13.33 0.69
C TYR A 179 -2.58 14.22 1.64
N ALA A 180 -2.79 15.55 1.67
CA ALA A 180 -2.12 16.42 2.62
C ALA A 180 -2.40 16.00 4.07
N GLU A 181 -3.64 15.58 4.34
CA GLU A 181 -4.03 15.03 5.63
C GLU A 181 -4.24 13.52 5.57
N THR A 182 -3.74 12.81 6.59
CA THR A 182 -3.97 11.39 6.82
C THR A 182 -4.38 11.16 8.27
N ASP A 183 -5.15 10.13 8.51
CA ASP A 183 -5.63 9.75 9.84
C ASP A 183 -4.78 8.65 10.51
N TRP A 184 -3.63 8.30 9.93
CA TRP A 184 -2.80 7.19 10.42
C TRP A 184 -2.46 7.33 11.92
N PHE A 185 -1.95 8.49 12.31
CA PHE A 185 -1.56 8.72 13.70
C PHE A 185 -2.74 8.85 14.68
N GLU A 186 -3.93 9.19 14.18
CA GLU A 186 -5.16 9.20 14.96
C GLU A 186 -5.62 7.78 15.28
N ILE A 187 -5.65 6.90 14.28
CA ILE A 187 -6.10 5.51 14.47
C ILE A 187 -5.10 4.67 15.26
N THR A 188 -3.81 5.05 15.25
CA THR A 188 -2.73 4.36 15.98
C THR A 188 -2.44 4.97 17.36
N GLU A 189 -3.17 6.01 17.78
CA GLU A 189 -2.94 6.70 19.05
C GLU A 189 -3.02 5.76 20.27
N LYS A 190 -4.00 4.86 20.27
CA LYS A 190 -4.32 3.98 21.40
C LYS A 190 -3.40 2.78 21.55
N SER A 191 -2.73 2.37 20.51
CA SER A 191 -1.80 1.24 20.52
C SER A 191 -0.64 1.50 19.59
N LYS A 192 0.56 1.21 20.03
CA LYS A 192 1.81 1.40 19.25
C LYS A 192 2.28 0.13 18.55
N GLU A 193 1.57 -0.96 18.71
CA GLU A 193 1.98 -2.28 18.20
C GLU A 193 0.92 -2.95 17.33
N TYR A 194 -0.37 -2.76 17.66
CA TYR A 194 -1.47 -3.48 17.03
C TYR A 194 -2.63 -2.56 16.70
N LEU A 195 -3.26 -2.81 15.55
CA LEU A 195 -4.54 -2.22 15.17
C LEU A 195 -5.62 -3.30 15.13
N SER A 196 -6.81 -2.99 15.66
CA SER A 196 -7.96 -3.87 15.51
C SER A 196 -8.67 -3.59 14.18
N ILE A 197 -8.55 -4.51 13.22
CA ILE A 197 -9.14 -4.39 11.87
C ILE A 197 -10.03 -5.60 11.61
N ALA A 198 -11.29 -5.35 11.30
CA ALA A 198 -12.29 -6.40 11.02
C ALA A 198 -12.32 -7.54 12.07
N GLY A 199 -12.09 -7.20 13.34
CA GLY A 199 -12.09 -8.15 14.46
C GLY A 199 -10.78 -8.93 14.66
N ASN A 200 -9.73 -8.60 13.92
CA ASN A 200 -8.39 -9.17 14.10
C ASN A 200 -7.43 -8.13 14.65
N ASP A 201 -6.52 -8.53 15.51
CA ASP A 201 -5.38 -7.71 15.91
C ASP A 201 -4.29 -7.84 14.84
N VAL A 202 -3.92 -6.73 14.23
CA VAL A 202 -2.94 -6.66 13.13
C VAL A 202 -1.72 -5.90 13.62
N PRO A 203 -0.54 -6.53 13.69
CA PRO A 203 0.69 -5.86 14.09
C PRO A 203 1.11 -4.85 13.04
N TYR A 204 1.65 -3.73 13.49
CA TYR A 204 2.18 -2.73 12.57
C TYR A 204 3.50 -2.14 13.07
N ILE A 205 4.26 -1.62 12.10
CA ILE A 205 5.49 -0.85 12.33
C ILE A 205 5.51 0.39 11.45
N ILE A 206 6.20 1.43 11.89
CA ILE A 206 6.47 2.62 11.09
C ILE A 206 7.90 2.53 10.54
N PHE A 207 8.02 2.70 9.23
CA PHE A 207 9.29 2.90 8.54
C PHE A 207 9.43 4.39 8.26
N GLU A 208 10.27 5.07 9.02
CA GLU A 208 10.54 6.50 8.88
C GLU A 208 11.40 6.73 7.62
N ASN A 209 10.91 7.54 6.69
CA ASN A 209 11.56 7.82 5.42
C ASN A 209 11.66 9.31 5.09
N GLU A 210 11.66 10.17 6.11
CA GLU A 210 11.81 11.61 5.94
C GLU A 210 13.19 12.01 5.36
N ASP A 211 14.21 11.20 5.63
CA ASP A 211 15.57 11.34 5.11
C ASP A 211 15.75 10.75 3.69
N ASP A 212 14.66 10.33 3.04
CA ASP A 212 14.62 9.82 1.66
C ASP A 212 15.54 8.62 1.39
N LEU A 213 15.75 7.75 2.37
CA LEU A 213 16.61 6.55 2.21
C LEU A 213 16.18 5.64 1.07
N THR A 214 14.86 5.57 0.80
CA THR A 214 14.35 4.71 -0.28
C THR A 214 14.79 5.16 -1.68
N SER A 215 15.29 6.36 -1.84
CA SER A 215 15.85 6.85 -3.10
C SER A 215 17.33 6.48 -3.28
N HIS A 216 17.99 6.02 -2.22
CA HIS A 216 19.40 5.63 -2.20
C HIS A 216 19.51 4.27 -1.51
N ILE A 217 19.41 3.18 -2.29
CA ILE A 217 19.48 1.80 -1.78
C ILE A 217 20.93 1.50 -1.39
N ASP A 218 21.31 1.86 -0.18
CA ASP A 218 22.61 1.64 0.43
C ASP A 218 22.53 0.76 1.69
N GLU A 219 23.65 0.57 2.38
CA GLU A 219 23.71 -0.24 3.60
C GLU A 219 22.83 0.31 4.72
N ILE A 220 22.68 1.64 4.82
CA ILE A 220 21.85 2.30 5.85
C ILE A 220 20.38 1.99 5.62
N PHE A 221 19.93 2.06 4.37
CA PHE A 221 18.59 1.66 3.99
C PHE A 221 18.33 0.20 4.32
N VAL A 222 19.23 -0.69 3.90
CA VAL A 222 19.10 -2.15 4.11
C VAL A 222 19.04 -2.49 5.60
N GLU A 223 19.87 -1.84 6.41
CA GLU A 223 19.91 -2.06 7.86
C GLU A 223 18.61 -1.55 8.54
N ARG A 224 18.14 -0.35 8.18
CA ARG A 224 16.83 0.16 8.68
C ARG A 224 15.68 -0.75 8.28
N LEU A 225 15.63 -1.16 7.01
CA LEU A 225 14.56 -2.06 6.54
C LEU A 225 14.59 -3.38 7.31
N LYS A 226 15.76 -4.00 7.45
CA LYS A 226 15.90 -5.23 8.20
C LYS A 226 15.42 -5.08 9.64
N GLN A 227 15.88 -4.05 10.34
CA GLN A 227 15.47 -3.79 11.73
C GLN A 227 13.94 -3.66 11.84
N ARG A 228 13.30 -2.89 10.95
CA ARG A 228 11.85 -2.71 10.96
C ARG A 228 11.09 -4.00 10.63
N MET A 229 11.62 -4.80 9.71
CA MET A 229 11.02 -6.11 9.40
C MET A 229 11.17 -7.10 10.56
N ASP A 230 12.31 -7.14 11.24
CA ASP A 230 12.53 -7.95 12.45
C ASP A 230 11.58 -7.52 13.59
N ASP A 231 11.45 -6.20 13.82
CA ASP A 231 10.54 -5.66 14.84
C ASP A 231 9.08 -6.07 14.53
N LEU A 232 8.66 -5.94 13.27
CA LEU A 232 7.33 -6.35 12.82
C LEU A 232 7.11 -7.85 12.94
N TRP A 233 8.12 -8.65 12.57
CA TRP A 233 8.08 -10.11 12.69
C TRP A 233 7.91 -10.55 14.15
N ASN A 234 8.63 -9.94 15.08
CA ASN A 234 8.51 -10.23 16.51
C ASN A 234 7.08 -9.99 17.04
N LEU A 235 6.39 -8.97 16.55
CA LEU A 235 4.99 -8.72 16.89
C LEU A 235 4.06 -9.74 16.24
N TYR A 236 4.31 -10.06 14.97
CA TYR A 236 3.54 -11.04 14.20
C TYR A 236 3.65 -12.44 14.77
N GLU A 237 4.87 -12.88 15.11
CA GLU A 237 5.12 -14.18 15.71
C GLU A 237 4.39 -14.38 17.04
N LYS A 238 4.35 -13.38 17.91
CA LYS A 238 3.61 -13.40 19.18
C LYS A 238 2.12 -13.66 19.03
N LEU A 239 1.52 -13.26 17.87
CA LEU A 239 0.08 -13.45 17.65
C LEU A 239 -0.25 -14.78 16.98
N TYR A 240 0.63 -15.30 16.16
CA TYR A 240 0.27 -16.38 15.24
C TYR A 240 1.04 -17.68 15.43
N PHE A 241 2.05 -17.68 16.32
CA PHE A 241 2.87 -18.86 16.67
C PHE A 241 3.08 -18.99 18.17
#